data_6902ffaa3f250483c21e5f48f0764bb2
#
_entry.id   6902ffaa3f250483c21e5f48f0764bb2
#
_cell.length_a   1.000
_cell.length_b   1.000
_cell.length_c   1.000
_cell.angle_alpha   90.00
_cell.angle_beta   90.00
_cell.angle_gamma   90.00
#
_symmetry.space_group_name_H-M   'P 1'
#
loop_
_entity.id
_entity.type
_entity.pdbx_description
1 polymer ?
#
loop_
_entity_poly.entity_id
_entity_poly.type
_entity_poly.pdbx_seq_one_letter_code
_entity_poly.pdbx_strand_id
1 'polypeptide(L)'
;DGDTLTWEDAALLVKERKLFPCFFGSALKVCGVDALLSGLSKLMKEPEYTEEFGARVFKITRDETGKRLTHMKLTGGSLFTRQSLRGQTAEGQEWEEKADQIRIYNGSGYEQVQQAAAGEICSVTGLSKTYAGEGLGAQTEPVLPLLEPVLTYQIELPPDCDAHTMLRNLRQLEEEEPELSIVWEEASSEICAQVMGEVQMEILKNQIRERFGVPVSFGQGSIVYRETIAAPVDGVGHFEPLRHYAEVHLLLEPLERGMGL
;
A
#
# COMPACT_ATOMS: atom_id res chain seq x y z
N ASP A 1 -23.12 43.52 -11.94
CA ASP A 1 -22.08 43.57 -12.96
C ASP A 1 -22.08 42.24 -13.65
N GLY A 2 -22.37 42.22 -14.98
CA GLY A 2 -22.70 40.99 -15.71
C GLY A 2 -21.47 40.27 -16.29
N ASP A 3 -20.45 40.02 -15.49
CA ASP A 3 -19.30 39.26 -15.93
C ASP A 3 -19.66 37.79 -16.03
N THR A 4 -19.68 37.25 -17.24
CA THR A 4 -19.90 35.86 -17.54
C THR A 4 -18.66 35.07 -17.07
N LEU A 5 -18.83 34.12 -16.15
CA LEU A 5 -17.77 33.22 -15.68
C LEU A 5 -17.19 32.47 -16.88
N THR A 6 -15.89 32.60 -17.11
CA THR A 6 -15.19 31.85 -18.16
C THR A 6 -14.85 30.46 -17.68
N TRP A 7 -14.52 29.53 -18.58
CA TRP A 7 -14.04 28.21 -18.21
C TRP A 7 -12.71 28.27 -17.44
N GLU A 8 -11.88 29.26 -17.71
CA GLU A 8 -10.60 29.47 -17.03
C GLU A 8 -10.80 29.93 -15.58
N ASP A 9 -11.73 30.88 -15.36
CA ASP A 9 -12.11 31.34 -14.02
C ASP A 9 -12.73 30.19 -13.22
N ALA A 10 -13.61 29.42 -13.86
CA ALA A 10 -14.20 28.24 -13.24
C ALA A 10 -13.14 27.19 -12.86
N ALA A 11 -12.17 26.91 -13.73
CA ALA A 11 -11.07 25.97 -13.43
C ALA A 11 -10.21 26.44 -12.26
N LEU A 12 -9.93 27.74 -12.16
CA LEU A 12 -9.20 28.31 -11.03
C LEU A 12 -9.99 28.14 -9.72
N LEU A 13 -11.29 28.47 -9.73
CA LEU A 13 -12.15 28.33 -8.55
C LEU A 13 -12.33 26.86 -8.12
N VAL A 14 -12.36 25.93 -9.08
CA VAL A 14 -12.36 24.48 -8.79
C VAL A 14 -11.04 24.04 -8.13
N LYS A 15 -9.88 24.48 -8.65
CA LYS A 15 -8.56 24.24 -8.06
C LYS A 15 -8.47 24.77 -6.63
N GLU A 16 -9.03 25.94 -6.36
CA GLU A 16 -9.09 26.56 -5.03
C GLU A 16 -10.16 25.94 -4.11
N ARG A 17 -10.92 24.95 -4.58
CA ARG A 17 -12.06 24.33 -3.87
C ARG A 17 -13.17 25.32 -3.47
N LYS A 18 -13.35 26.38 -4.27
CA LYS A 18 -14.42 27.39 -4.10
C LYS A 18 -15.62 27.13 -5.01
N LEU A 19 -15.46 26.32 -6.06
CA LEU A 19 -16.50 25.93 -6.99
C LEU A 19 -16.52 24.39 -7.12
N PHE A 20 -17.71 23.81 -7.10
CA PHE A 20 -17.94 22.37 -7.25
C PHE A 20 -18.89 22.14 -8.43
N PRO A 21 -18.38 21.75 -9.61
CA PRO A 21 -19.21 21.53 -10.79
C PRO A 21 -20.08 20.30 -10.63
N CYS A 22 -21.34 20.40 -11.03
CA CYS A 22 -22.29 19.30 -11.01
C CYS A 22 -22.68 18.93 -12.44
N PHE A 23 -22.63 17.64 -12.78
CA PHE A 23 -23.05 17.11 -14.07
C PHE A 23 -24.20 16.11 -13.87
N PHE A 24 -25.23 16.24 -14.68
CA PHE A 24 -26.39 15.36 -14.64
C PHE A 24 -26.33 14.37 -15.80
N GLY A 25 -26.48 13.09 -15.49
CA GLY A 25 -26.43 12.05 -16.51
C GLY A 25 -26.90 10.69 -16.01
N SER A 26 -26.91 9.73 -16.91
CA SER A 26 -27.19 8.33 -16.62
C SER A 26 -26.14 7.46 -17.31
N ALA A 27 -25.29 6.81 -16.53
CA ALA A 27 -24.28 5.90 -17.05
C ALA A 27 -24.89 4.73 -17.81
N LEU A 28 -25.99 4.16 -17.29
CA LEU A 28 -26.71 3.06 -17.93
C LEU A 28 -27.29 3.44 -19.31
N LYS A 29 -27.75 4.69 -19.47
CA LYS A 29 -28.32 5.20 -20.73
C LYS A 29 -27.31 5.94 -21.59
N VAL A 30 -26.05 6.01 -21.14
CA VAL A 30 -24.97 6.77 -21.79
C VAL A 30 -25.38 8.22 -22.12
N CYS A 31 -26.16 8.85 -21.23
CA CYS A 31 -26.64 10.21 -21.38
C CYS A 31 -25.85 11.13 -20.44
N GLY A 32 -25.36 12.29 -20.95
CA GLY A 32 -24.61 13.28 -20.15
C GLY A 32 -23.14 12.91 -19.91
N VAL A 33 -22.67 11.78 -20.39
CA VAL A 33 -21.26 11.32 -20.25
C VAL A 33 -20.31 12.27 -20.99
N ASP A 34 -20.66 12.67 -22.22
CA ASP A 34 -19.85 13.61 -23.01
C ASP A 34 -19.71 14.97 -22.35
N ALA A 35 -20.77 15.44 -21.69
CA ALA A 35 -20.75 16.70 -20.94
C ALA A 35 -19.80 16.61 -19.73
N LEU A 36 -19.82 15.48 -19.01
CA LEU A 36 -18.89 15.22 -17.92
C LEU A 36 -17.43 15.17 -18.40
N LEU A 37 -17.14 14.40 -19.45
CA LEU A 37 -15.79 14.27 -20.01
C LEU A 37 -15.25 15.62 -20.52
N SER A 38 -16.09 16.37 -21.25
CA SER A 38 -15.75 17.72 -21.70
C SER A 38 -15.53 18.69 -20.55
N GLY A 39 -16.32 18.57 -19.48
CA GLY A 39 -16.15 19.36 -18.26
C GLY A 39 -14.85 19.03 -17.55
N LEU A 40 -14.50 17.76 -17.40
CA LEU A 40 -13.24 17.32 -16.81
C LEU A 40 -12.04 17.90 -17.58
N SER A 41 -12.03 17.77 -18.90
CA SER A 41 -10.92 18.26 -19.72
C SER A 41 -10.74 19.79 -19.67
N LYS A 42 -11.81 20.55 -19.41
CA LYS A 42 -11.75 22.02 -19.30
C LYS A 42 -11.44 22.53 -17.90
N LEU A 43 -11.90 21.80 -16.87
CA LEU A 43 -11.78 22.24 -15.47
C LEU A 43 -10.53 21.70 -14.77
N MET A 44 -9.99 20.57 -15.23
CA MET A 44 -8.76 20.00 -14.67
C MET A 44 -7.55 20.46 -15.47
N LYS A 45 -6.60 21.09 -14.80
CA LYS A 45 -5.30 21.42 -15.40
C LYS A 45 -4.34 20.27 -15.16
N GLU A 46 -3.51 19.97 -16.15
CA GLU A 46 -2.40 19.03 -15.99
C GLU A 46 -1.46 19.55 -14.90
N PRO A 47 -1.03 18.71 -13.96
CA PRO A 47 0.01 19.06 -12.99
C PRO A 47 1.32 19.38 -13.72
N GLU A 48 2.04 20.36 -13.22
CA GLU A 48 3.44 20.56 -13.61
C GLU A 48 4.30 19.50 -12.92
N TYR A 49 5.11 18.80 -13.70
CA TYR A 49 6.01 17.77 -13.21
C TYR A 49 7.46 18.25 -13.26
N THR A 50 8.25 17.82 -12.28
CA THR A 50 9.70 18.10 -12.25
C THR A 50 10.44 17.24 -13.28
N GLU A 51 11.65 17.67 -13.70
CA GLU A 51 12.50 16.88 -14.58
C GLU A 51 13.18 15.72 -13.83
N GLU A 52 13.32 15.83 -12.52
CA GLU A 52 13.89 14.78 -11.68
C GLU A 52 12.92 13.60 -11.53
N PHE A 53 13.47 12.37 -11.64
CA PHE A 53 12.67 11.17 -11.46
C PHE A 53 12.02 11.13 -10.07
N GLY A 54 10.73 10.93 -10.05
CA GLY A 54 9.94 10.71 -8.85
C GLY A 54 8.78 9.77 -9.15
N ALA A 55 8.49 8.87 -8.22
CA ALA A 55 7.35 7.96 -8.34
C ALA A 55 6.73 7.67 -6.96
N ARG A 56 5.45 7.35 -6.96
CA ARG A 56 4.70 6.87 -5.79
C ARG A 56 4.16 5.49 -6.08
N VAL A 57 4.61 4.50 -5.32
CA VAL A 57 4.03 3.16 -5.32
C VAL A 57 2.69 3.22 -4.61
N PHE A 58 1.62 2.76 -5.24
CA PHE A 58 0.29 2.79 -4.63
C PHE A 58 -0.35 1.41 -4.48
N LYS A 59 0.16 0.40 -5.16
CA LYS A 59 -0.35 -0.97 -5.07
C LYS A 59 0.71 -2.00 -5.48
N ILE A 60 0.65 -3.16 -4.84
CA ILE A 60 1.38 -4.37 -5.24
C ILE A 60 0.34 -5.40 -5.68
N THR A 61 0.60 -6.11 -6.76
CA THR A 61 -0.21 -7.26 -7.19
C THR A 61 0.69 -8.35 -7.77
N ARG A 62 0.08 -9.48 -8.14
CA ARG A 62 0.72 -10.53 -8.94
C ARG A 62 -0.10 -10.81 -10.19
N ASP A 63 0.59 -11.04 -11.30
CA ASP A 63 -0.05 -11.45 -12.54
C ASP A 63 -0.46 -12.95 -12.49
N GLU A 64 -1.15 -13.41 -13.55
CA GLU A 64 -1.62 -14.81 -13.66
C GLU A 64 -0.50 -15.85 -13.56
N THR A 65 0.75 -15.46 -13.81
CA THR A 65 1.94 -16.31 -13.66
C THR A 65 2.56 -16.23 -12.26
N GLY A 66 1.97 -15.44 -11.35
CA GLY A 66 2.48 -15.19 -10.00
C GLY A 66 3.61 -14.16 -9.94
N LYS A 67 3.94 -13.49 -11.05
CA LYS A 67 4.98 -12.47 -11.09
C LYS A 67 4.53 -11.21 -10.38
N ARG A 68 5.35 -10.71 -9.47
CA ARG A 68 5.09 -9.50 -8.69
C ARG A 68 5.08 -8.26 -9.57
N LEU A 69 4.09 -7.42 -9.41
CA LEU A 69 3.89 -6.15 -10.09
C LEU A 69 3.85 -5.02 -9.07
N THR A 70 4.73 -4.04 -9.22
CA THR A 70 4.73 -2.80 -8.47
C THR A 70 4.02 -1.73 -9.30
N HIS A 71 2.82 -1.33 -8.87
CA HIS A 71 2.07 -0.27 -9.53
C HIS A 71 2.46 1.08 -8.95
N MET A 72 2.86 1.99 -9.83
CA MET A 72 3.29 3.32 -9.43
C MET A 72 2.78 4.40 -10.36
N LYS A 73 2.61 5.61 -9.80
CA LYS A 73 2.40 6.83 -10.55
C LYS A 73 3.71 7.61 -10.60
N LEU A 74 4.13 7.99 -11.79
CA LEU A 74 5.29 8.85 -11.97
C LEU A 74 4.92 10.29 -11.64
N THR A 75 5.65 10.90 -10.72
CA THR A 75 5.43 12.26 -10.21
C THR A 75 6.49 13.25 -10.68
N GLY A 76 7.50 12.76 -11.44
CA GLY A 76 8.55 13.56 -12.05
C GLY A 76 9.40 12.73 -13.00
N GLY A 77 10.04 13.38 -13.95
CA GLY A 77 10.98 12.79 -14.90
C GLY A 77 10.43 11.64 -15.72
N SER A 78 11.24 10.62 -15.90
CA SER A 78 10.89 9.40 -16.64
C SER A 78 11.55 8.16 -16.04
N LEU A 79 10.89 7.04 -16.20
CA LEU A 79 11.38 5.72 -15.84
C LEU A 79 11.71 4.92 -17.08
N PHE A 80 12.90 4.32 -17.13
CA PHE A 80 13.34 3.47 -18.23
C PHE A 80 13.44 2.00 -17.82
N THR A 81 13.24 1.09 -18.76
CA THR A 81 13.51 -0.34 -18.55
C THR A 81 14.97 -0.56 -18.18
N ARG A 82 15.24 -1.46 -17.23
CA ARG A 82 16.55 -1.77 -16.66
C ARG A 82 17.21 -0.64 -15.86
N GLN A 83 16.48 0.44 -15.59
CA GLN A 83 16.93 1.49 -14.70
C GLN A 83 17.05 0.92 -13.26
N SER A 84 18.15 1.24 -12.59
CA SER A 84 18.31 0.94 -11.16
C SER A 84 17.48 1.94 -10.34
N LEU A 85 16.67 1.42 -9.45
CA LEU A 85 15.87 2.19 -8.49
C LEU A 85 16.38 1.90 -7.10
N ARG A 86 16.30 2.91 -6.24
CA ARG A 86 16.66 2.83 -4.82
C ARG A 86 15.49 3.28 -3.98
N GLY A 87 15.35 2.65 -2.85
CA GLY A 87 14.32 2.98 -1.86
C GLY A 87 14.67 2.43 -0.49
N GLN A 88 13.70 2.47 0.40
CA GLN A 88 13.81 1.90 1.74
C GLN A 88 12.60 1.03 2.01
N THR A 89 12.82 -0.13 2.63
CA THR A 89 11.70 -0.97 3.11
C THR A 89 10.93 -0.26 4.23
N ALA A 90 9.78 -0.78 4.60
CA ALA A 90 8.99 -0.25 5.72
C ALA A 90 9.79 -0.25 7.06
N GLU A 91 10.77 -1.16 7.20
CA GLU A 91 11.68 -1.24 8.36
C GLU A 91 12.91 -0.34 8.23
N GLY A 92 13.00 0.49 7.17
CA GLY A 92 14.10 1.44 6.95
C GLY A 92 15.37 0.83 6.35
N GLN A 93 15.33 -0.40 5.84
CA GLN A 93 16.48 -1.00 5.15
C GLN A 93 16.58 -0.46 3.72
N GLU A 94 17.75 0.02 3.34
CA GLU A 94 18.00 0.47 1.96
C GLU A 94 18.00 -0.72 0.99
N TRP A 95 17.46 -0.48 -0.20
CA TRP A 95 17.48 -1.45 -1.29
C TRP A 95 17.82 -0.80 -2.63
N GLU A 96 18.40 -1.58 -3.53
CA GLU A 96 18.66 -1.21 -4.93
C GLU A 96 18.30 -2.38 -5.84
N GLU A 97 17.32 -2.17 -6.72
CA GLU A 97 16.81 -3.18 -7.65
C GLU A 97 16.60 -2.56 -9.05
N LYS A 98 16.48 -3.39 -10.06
CA LYS A 98 16.27 -2.94 -11.46
C LYS A 98 14.83 -3.13 -11.88
N ALA A 99 14.29 -2.11 -12.55
CA ALA A 99 13.01 -2.19 -13.25
C ALA A 99 13.15 -3.05 -14.51
N ASP A 100 12.68 -4.31 -14.49
CA ASP A 100 12.84 -5.22 -15.63
C ASP A 100 11.94 -4.86 -16.81
N GLN A 101 10.64 -4.77 -16.57
CA GLN A 101 9.63 -4.43 -17.56
C GLN A 101 8.74 -3.32 -17.02
N ILE A 102 8.35 -2.43 -17.91
CA ILE A 102 7.35 -1.39 -17.64
C ILE A 102 6.10 -1.73 -18.46
N ARG A 103 4.96 -1.85 -17.81
CA ARG A 103 3.67 -2.20 -18.40
C ARG A 103 2.68 -1.06 -18.16
N ILE A 104 2.00 -0.61 -19.20
CA ILE A 104 0.88 0.32 -19.11
C ILE A 104 -0.39 -0.48 -19.39
N TYR A 105 -1.30 -0.53 -18.40
CA TYR A 105 -2.54 -1.28 -18.47
C TYR A 105 -3.65 -0.45 -19.11
N ASN A 106 -4.43 -1.10 -19.97
CA ASN A 106 -5.66 -0.57 -20.54
C ASN A 106 -6.75 -1.65 -20.42
N GLY A 107 -7.58 -1.56 -19.41
CA GLY A 107 -8.49 -2.64 -19.03
C GLY A 107 -7.74 -3.88 -18.54
N SER A 108 -8.06 -5.05 -19.10
CA SER A 108 -7.42 -6.32 -18.77
C SER A 108 -6.08 -6.56 -19.50
N GLY A 109 -5.83 -5.82 -20.59
CA GLY A 109 -4.60 -5.92 -21.37
C GLY A 109 -3.56 -4.89 -20.95
N TYR A 110 -2.31 -5.13 -21.32
CA TYR A 110 -1.23 -4.16 -21.12
C TYR A 110 -0.34 -4.06 -22.35
N GLU A 111 0.29 -2.90 -22.50
CA GLU A 111 1.37 -2.66 -23.43
C GLU A 111 2.70 -2.60 -22.67
N GLN A 112 3.72 -3.29 -23.19
CA GLN A 112 5.07 -3.19 -22.64
C GLN A 112 5.80 -2.04 -23.31
N VAL A 113 6.25 -1.06 -22.50
CA VAL A 113 6.95 0.13 -22.99
C VAL A 113 8.40 0.14 -22.52
N GLN A 114 9.26 0.88 -23.23
CA GLN A 114 10.66 1.07 -22.85
C GLN A 114 10.84 2.23 -21.87
N GLN A 115 9.89 3.15 -21.84
CA GLN A 115 9.90 4.35 -21.03
C GLN A 115 8.48 4.69 -20.61
N ALA A 116 8.32 5.16 -19.38
CA ALA A 116 7.12 5.84 -18.89
C ALA A 116 7.50 7.25 -18.41
N ALA A 117 6.61 8.23 -18.64
CA ALA A 117 6.84 9.64 -18.33
C ALA A 117 6.07 10.09 -17.09
N ALA A 118 6.45 11.24 -16.54
CA ALA A 118 5.72 11.88 -15.44
C ALA A 118 4.23 12.05 -15.76
N GLY A 119 3.37 11.76 -14.77
CA GLY A 119 1.91 11.74 -14.91
C GLY A 119 1.33 10.38 -15.28
N GLU A 120 2.11 9.48 -15.88
CA GLU A 120 1.65 8.13 -16.23
C GLU A 120 1.59 7.20 -15.01
N ILE A 121 0.66 6.27 -15.09
CA ILE A 121 0.55 5.12 -14.17
C ILE A 121 1.09 3.90 -14.89
N CYS A 122 2.06 3.25 -14.29
CA CYS A 122 2.66 2.05 -14.84
C CYS A 122 2.82 0.95 -13.79
N SER A 123 3.02 -0.27 -14.27
CA SER A 123 3.32 -1.44 -13.46
C SER A 123 4.72 -1.94 -13.82
N VAL A 124 5.55 -2.13 -12.81
CA VAL A 124 6.95 -2.49 -12.98
C VAL A 124 7.19 -3.88 -12.40
N THR A 125 7.95 -4.69 -13.14
CA THR A 125 8.44 -5.98 -12.65
C THR A 125 9.91 -5.89 -12.28
N GLY A 126 10.40 -6.84 -11.46
CA GLY A 126 11.81 -6.88 -11.03
C GLY A 126 12.06 -6.21 -9.67
N LEU A 127 11.05 -5.56 -9.10
CA LEU A 127 11.12 -4.94 -7.77
C LEU A 127 10.50 -5.88 -6.73
N SER A 128 11.28 -6.30 -5.74
CA SER A 128 10.84 -7.25 -4.70
C SER A 128 10.66 -6.58 -3.33
N LYS A 129 11.28 -5.43 -3.11
CA LYS A 129 11.35 -4.74 -1.82
C LYS A 129 10.39 -3.57 -1.66
N THR A 130 9.79 -3.12 -2.76
CA THR A 130 8.82 -2.02 -2.74
C THR A 130 7.57 -2.37 -1.95
N TYR A 131 6.90 -1.37 -1.38
CA TYR A 131 5.61 -1.52 -0.70
C TYR A 131 4.63 -0.42 -1.11
N ALA A 132 3.35 -0.64 -0.87
CA ALA A 132 2.31 0.35 -1.15
C ALA A 132 2.48 1.56 -0.23
N GLY A 133 2.53 2.76 -0.80
CA GLY A 133 2.82 4.01 -0.10
C GLY A 133 4.27 4.49 -0.21
N GLU A 134 5.20 3.64 -0.68
CA GLU A 134 6.61 4.02 -0.83
C GLU A 134 6.78 5.13 -1.87
N GLY A 135 7.65 6.08 -1.55
CA GLY A 135 8.11 7.11 -2.48
C GLY A 135 9.48 6.75 -3.04
N LEU A 136 9.69 7.00 -4.33
CA LEU A 136 10.93 6.73 -5.04
C LEU A 136 11.49 8.01 -5.67
N GLY A 137 12.81 8.14 -5.71
CA GLY A 137 13.49 9.30 -6.29
C GLY A 137 13.20 10.59 -5.51
N ALA A 138 12.70 11.62 -6.19
CA ALA A 138 12.33 12.89 -5.57
C ALA A 138 11.18 12.80 -4.56
N GLN A 139 10.44 11.68 -4.52
CA GLN A 139 9.40 11.40 -3.54
C GLN A 139 9.99 10.61 -2.38
N THR A 140 10.40 11.28 -1.30
CA THR A 140 11.08 10.64 -0.17
C THR A 140 10.14 10.24 0.97
N GLU A 141 8.99 10.91 1.11
CA GLU A 141 8.08 10.65 2.22
C GLU A 141 7.12 9.51 1.89
N PRO A 142 7.04 8.45 2.72
CA PRO A 142 6.05 7.41 2.53
C PRO A 142 4.64 7.92 2.88
N VAL A 143 3.63 7.38 2.21
CA VAL A 143 2.22 7.56 2.58
C VAL A 143 1.77 6.32 3.30
N LEU A 144 1.57 6.43 4.60
CA LEU A 144 1.08 5.33 5.42
C LEU A 144 -0.43 5.14 5.23
N PRO A 145 -0.95 3.91 5.38
CA PRO A 145 -2.39 3.67 5.42
C PRO A 145 -3.05 4.49 6.51
N LEU A 146 -4.17 5.15 6.18
CA LEU A 146 -4.95 5.94 7.15
C LEU A 146 -5.74 5.06 8.13
N LEU A 147 -6.03 3.84 7.72
CA LEU A 147 -6.83 2.89 8.49
C LEU A 147 -5.93 1.77 9.00
N GLU A 148 -6.11 1.42 10.25
CA GLU A 148 -5.40 0.32 10.89
C GLU A 148 -6.39 -0.80 11.21
N PRO A 149 -5.98 -2.06 11.12
CA PRO A 149 -6.84 -3.19 11.47
C PRO A 149 -7.21 -3.14 12.95
N VAL A 150 -8.47 -3.44 13.24
CA VAL A 150 -9.04 -3.37 14.60
C VAL A 150 -9.46 -4.73 15.18
N LEU A 151 -9.55 -5.75 14.33
CA LEU A 151 -9.97 -7.10 14.72
C LEU A 151 -8.88 -8.11 14.37
N THR A 152 -8.62 -9.04 15.28
CA THR A 152 -7.69 -10.17 15.08
C THR A 152 -8.49 -11.46 15.05
N TYR A 153 -8.27 -12.27 14.03
CA TYR A 153 -8.83 -13.60 13.89
C TYR A 153 -7.72 -14.63 13.70
N GLN A 154 -7.80 -15.72 14.44
CA GLN A 154 -6.97 -16.88 14.19
C GLN A 154 -7.38 -17.54 12.87
N ILE A 155 -6.40 -17.90 12.02
CA ILE A 155 -6.62 -18.67 10.80
C ILE A 155 -6.44 -20.15 11.13
N GLU A 156 -7.54 -20.88 11.10
CA GLU A 156 -7.54 -22.32 11.34
C GLU A 156 -7.23 -23.05 10.03
N LEU A 157 -6.08 -23.74 10.02
CA LEU A 157 -5.60 -24.49 8.86
C LEU A 157 -6.10 -25.95 8.92
N PRO A 158 -6.35 -26.60 7.77
CA PRO A 158 -6.58 -28.03 7.70
C PRO A 158 -5.36 -28.83 8.24
N PRO A 159 -5.54 -30.05 8.78
CA PRO A 159 -4.45 -30.83 9.40
C PRO A 159 -3.30 -31.20 8.45
N ASP A 160 -3.56 -31.23 7.15
CA ASP A 160 -2.61 -31.54 6.08
C ASP A 160 -1.89 -30.31 5.52
N CYS A 161 -2.19 -29.11 6.03
CA CYS A 161 -1.59 -27.86 5.59
C CYS A 161 -0.36 -27.50 6.44
N ASP A 162 0.77 -27.30 5.78
CA ASP A 162 1.98 -26.79 6.43
C ASP A 162 1.86 -25.31 6.78
N ALA A 163 1.90 -24.97 8.08
CA ALA A 163 1.73 -23.61 8.57
C ALA A 163 2.80 -22.63 8.06
N HIS A 164 4.06 -23.07 7.92
CA HIS A 164 5.12 -22.19 7.42
C HIS A 164 4.97 -21.85 5.93
N THR A 165 4.50 -22.81 5.14
CA THR A 165 4.19 -22.58 3.73
C THR A 165 2.99 -21.63 3.60
N MET A 166 1.95 -21.87 4.42
CA MET A 166 0.79 -20.98 4.43
C MET A 166 1.15 -19.57 4.89
N LEU A 167 1.99 -19.40 5.91
CA LEU A 167 2.47 -18.10 6.37
C LEU A 167 3.15 -17.32 5.22
N ARG A 168 4.01 -17.98 4.43
CA ARG A 168 4.62 -17.33 3.26
C ARG A 168 3.60 -16.91 2.20
N ASN A 169 2.58 -17.72 2.00
CA ASN A 169 1.49 -17.41 1.07
C ASN A 169 0.65 -16.22 1.56
N LEU A 170 0.34 -16.19 2.86
CA LEU A 170 -0.42 -15.08 3.48
C LEU A 170 0.36 -13.77 3.47
N ARG A 171 1.69 -13.82 3.66
CA ARG A 171 2.55 -12.64 3.50
C ARG A 171 2.49 -12.04 2.10
N GLN A 172 2.25 -12.85 1.05
CA GLN A 172 2.03 -12.32 -0.28
C GLN A 172 0.70 -11.54 -0.40
N LEU A 173 -0.35 -12.00 0.30
CA LEU A 173 -1.62 -11.28 0.34
C LEU A 173 -1.49 -9.97 1.13
N GLU A 174 -0.74 -9.97 2.22
CA GLU A 174 -0.42 -8.78 3.01
C GLU A 174 0.31 -7.70 2.18
N GLU A 175 1.27 -8.10 1.31
CA GLU A 175 1.92 -7.16 0.39
C GLU A 175 0.92 -6.47 -0.58
N GLU A 176 -0.14 -7.18 -0.96
CA GLU A 176 -1.14 -6.69 -1.91
C GLU A 176 -2.25 -5.86 -1.23
N GLU A 177 -2.50 -6.13 0.05
CA GLU A 177 -3.56 -5.51 0.87
C GLU A 177 -2.93 -4.85 2.11
N PRO A 178 -2.52 -3.58 2.02
CA PRO A 178 -1.81 -2.88 3.12
C PRO A 178 -2.59 -2.78 4.43
N GLU A 179 -3.91 -2.97 4.38
CA GLU A 179 -4.82 -2.96 5.54
C GLU A 179 -4.94 -4.34 6.22
N LEU A 180 -4.31 -5.38 5.63
CA LEU A 180 -4.20 -6.72 6.19
C LEU A 180 -2.87 -6.84 6.92
N SER A 181 -2.87 -7.30 8.16
CA SER A 181 -1.65 -7.66 8.88
C SER A 181 -1.69 -9.13 9.27
N ILE A 182 -0.65 -9.86 8.94
CA ILE A 182 -0.51 -11.28 9.27
C ILE A 182 0.48 -11.42 10.43
N VAL A 183 0.04 -11.96 11.53
CA VAL A 183 0.84 -12.15 12.74
C VAL A 183 1.09 -13.64 12.96
N TRP A 184 2.34 -14.00 13.17
CA TRP A 184 2.74 -15.33 13.60
C TRP A 184 2.91 -15.34 15.12
N GLU A 185 2.10 -16.13 15.81
CA GLU A 185 2.16 -16.31 17.25
C GLU A 185 3.07 -17.52 17.58
N GLU A 186 4.30 -17.24 18.00
CA GLU A 186 5.30 -18.29 18.24
C GLU A 186 4.89 -19.25 19.38
N ALA A 187 4.24 -18.73 20.43
CA ALA A 187 3.87 -19.50 21.61
C ALA A 187 2.84 -20.59 21.31
N SER A 188 1.88 -20.31 20.44
CA SER A 188 0.82 -21.25 20.03
C SER A 188 1.08 -21.89 18.66
N SER A 189 2.10 -21.40 17.91
CA SER A 189 2.35 -21.77 16.51
C SER A 189 1.12 -21.53 15.61
N GLU A 190 0.45 -20.41 15.81
CA GLU A 190 -0.77 -20.02 15.14
C GLU A 190 -0.55 -18.83 14.23
N ILE A 191 -1.33 -18.76 13.17
CA ILE A 191 -1.37 -17.61 12.27
C ILE A 191 -2.62 -16.79 12.58
N CYS A 192 -2.44 -15.51 12.85
CA CYS A 192 -3.53 -14.57 13.03
C CYS A 192 -3.57 -13.56 11.90
N ALA A 193 -4.77 -13.21 11.46
CA ALA A 193 -5.01 -12.10 10.54
C ALA A 193 -5.65 -10.94 11.29
N GLN A 194 -5.06 -9.77 11.18
CA GLN A 194 -5.64 -8.53 11.65
C GLN A 194 -6.32 -7.83 10.48
N VAL A 195 -7.61 -7.54 10.62
CA VAL A 195 -8.48 -7.04 9.56
C VAL A 195 -9.35 -5.88 10.07
N MET A 196 -9.92 -5.12 9.14
CA MET A 196 -10.82 -4.01 9.43
C MET A 196 -12.23 -4.48 9.82
N GLY A 197 -12.67 -5.65 9.35
CA GLY A 197 -14.00 -6.17 9.60
C GLY A 197 -14.29 -7.51 8.94
N GLU A 198 -15.50 -8.02 9.19
CA GLU A 198 -15.95 -9.35 8.74
C GLU A 198 -15.96 -9.51 7.21
N VAL A 199 -16.28 -8.45 6.47
CA VAL A 199 -16.28 -8.49 4.99
C VAL A 199 -14.88 -8.76 4.44
N GLN A 200 -13.85 -8.13 5.01
CA GLN A 200 -12.45 -8.37 4.61
C GLN A 200 -12.03 -9.80 4.94
N MET A 201 -12.49 -10.35 6.05
CA MET A 201 -12.27 -11.75 6.42
C MET A 201 -12.86 -12.72 5.40
N GLU A 202 -14.09 -12.49 4.92
CA GLU A 202 -14.70 -13.31 3.87
C GLU A 202 -13.94 -13.23 2.54
N ILE A 203 -13.48 -12.03 2.17
CA ILE A 203 -12.66 -11.83 0.97
C ILE A 203 -11.35 -12.60 1.12
N LEU A 204 -10.65 -12.47 2.25
CA LEU A 204 -9.41 -13.18 2.54
C LEU A 204 -9.59 -14.71 2.47
N LYS A 205 -10.67 -15.24 3.03
CA LYS A 205 -11.02 -16.66 2.93
C LYS A 205 -11.15 -17.16 1.50
N ASN A 206 -11.83 -16.38 0.65
CA ASN A 206 -12.00 -16.71 -0.76
C ASN A 206 -10.67 -16.61 -1.52
N GLN A 207 -9.87 -15.60 -1.28
CA GLN A 207 -8.53 -15.44 -1.89
C GLN A 207 -7.60 -16.60 -1.53
N ILE A 208 -7.56 -17.03 -0.28
CA ILE A 208 -6.77 -18.18 0.17
C ILE A 208 -7.19 -19.45 -0.60
N ARG A 209 -8.49 -19.70 -0.66
CA ARG A 209 -9.02 -20.88 -1.37
C ARG A 209 -8.74 -20.83 -2.88
N GLU A 210 -8.92 -19.65 -3.52
CA GLU A 210 -8.76 -19.52 -4.97
C GLU A 210 -7.30 -19.58 -5.40
N ARG A 211 -6.39 -18.94 -4.63
CA ARG A 211 -4.97 -18.88 -5.01
C ARG A 211 -4.15 -20.09 -4.55
N PHE A 212 -4.45 -20.62 -3.35
CA PHE A 212 -3.61 -21.64 -2.73
C PHE A 212 -4.32 -22.99 -2.62
N GLY A 213 -5.61 -23.06 -2.99
CA GLY A 213 -6.39 -24.31 -2.96
C GLY A 213 -6.71 -24.81 -1.55
N VAL A 214 -6.45 -24.02 -0.50
CA VAL A 214 -6.61 -24.44 0.89
C VAL A 214 -7.90 -23.83 1.48
N PRO A 215 -8.85 -24.67 1.94
CA PRO A 215 -10.01 -24.17 2.67
C PRO A 215 -9.59 -23.86 4.11
N VAL A 216 -9.77 -22.61 4.52
CA VAL A 216 -9.50 -22.18 5.90
C VAL A 216 -10.79 -21.79 6.61
N SER A 217 -10.80 -21.87 7.94
CA SER A 217 -11.78 -21.25 8.82
C SER A 217 -11.14 -20.20 9.69
N PHE A 218 -11.97 -19.37 10.31
CA PHE A 218 -11.51 -18.36 11.24
C PHE A 218 -12.10 -18.64 12.61
N GLY A 219 -11.24 -18.59 13.62
CA GLY A 219 -11.62 -18.72 15.02
C GLY A 219 -12.41 -17.52 15.54
N GLN A 220 -12.59 -17.48 16.84
CA GLN A 220 -13.28 -16.36 17.48
C GLN A 220 -12.43 -15.08 17.34
N GLY A 221 -13.03 -14.00 16.85
CA GLY A 221 -12.37 -12.70 16.72
C GLY A 221 -12.12 -12.05 18.06
N SER A 222 -11.01 -11.33 18.16
CA SER A 222 -10.67 -10.47 19.29
C SER A 222 -10.32 -9.06 18.81
N ILE A 223 -10.42 -8.08 19.73
CA ILE A 223 -10.03 -6.70 19.41
C ILE A 223 -8.51 -6.58 19.52
N VAL A 224 -7.90 -5.83 18.62
CA VAL A 224 -6.48 -5.46 18.70
C VAL A 224 -6.30 -4.47 19.84
N TYR A 225 -5.70 -4.92 20.94
CA TYR A 225 -5.37 -4.06 22.06
C TYR A 225 -4.00 -3.41 21.85
N ARG A 226 -3.90 -2.15 22.25
CA ARG A 226 -2.62 -1.44 22.36
C ARG A 226 -2.37 -1.17 23.82
N GLU A 227 -1.18 -1.46 24.26
CA GLU A 227 -0.73 -1.28 25.63
C GLU A 227 0.30 -0.15 25.71
N THR A 228 0.34 0.52 26.84
CA THR A 228 1.38 1.49 27.17
C THR A 228 1.74 1.36 28.64
N ILE A 229 2.90 1.83 29.00
CA ILE A 229 3.31 1.89 30.41
C ILE A 229 2.62 3.09 31.11
N ALA A 230 2.23 2.89 32.37
CA ALA A 230 1.56 3.91 33.15
C ALA A 230 2.53 4.90 33.83
N ALA A 231 3.79 4.51 34.01
CA ALA A 231 4.84 5.30 34.65
C ALA A 231 6.20 4.91 34.06
N PRO A 232 7.24 5.75 34.20
CA PRO A 232 8.59 5.39 33.82
C PRO A 232 9.05 4.08 34.44
N VAL A 233 9.68 3.21 33.65
CA VAL A 233 10.16 1.88 34.06
C VAL A 233 11.58 1.67 33.57
N ASP A 234 12.44 1.21 34.47
CA ASP A 234 13.80 0.78 34.14
C ASP A 234 13.81 -0.70 33.75
N GLY A 235 14.30 -0.99 32.55
CA GLY A 235 14.55 -2.33 32.06
C GLY A 235 16.05 -2.61 31.98
N VAL A 236 16.50 -3.72 32.53
CA VAL A 236 17.89 -4.13 32.49
C VAL A 236 18.03 -5.46 31.76
N GLY A 237 18.82 -5.46 30.69
CA GLY A 237 19.26 -6.65 29.97
C GLY A 237 20.73 -6.95 30.28
N HIS A 238 21.01 -8.18 30.69
CA HIS A 238 22.37 -8.65 30.99
C HIS A 238 22.68 -9.89 30.16
N PHE A 239 23.84 -9.87 29.53
CA PHE A 239 24.33 -10.97 28.69
C PHE A 239 25.82 -11.22 28.95
N GLU A 240 26.15 -12.40 29.48
CA GLU A 240 27.54 -12.78 29.86
C GLU A 240 27.90 -14.18 29.33
N PRO A 241 28.10 -14.37 28.00
CA PRO A 241 28.62 -15.64 27.49
C PRO A 241 30.16 -15.63 27.51
N LEU A 242 30.75 -16.59 28.20
CA LEU A 242 32.17 -16.94 28.23
C LEU A 242 33.14 -15.82 28.63
N ARG A 243 33.41 -14.82 27.83
CA ARG A 243 34.33 -13.70 28.09
C ARG A 243 33.78 -12.38 27.62
N HIS A 244 32.53 -12.36 27.21
CA HIS A 244 31.86 -11.16 26.74
C HIS A 244 30.82 -10.73 27.77
N TYR A 245 30.92 -9.50 28.20
CA TYR A 245 29.95 -8.89 29.11
C TYR A 245 29.22 -7.75 28.37
N ALA A 246 27.92 -7.78 28.38
CA ALA A 246 27.10 -6.67 27.92
C ALA A 246 25.93 -6.46 28.90
N GLU A 247 25.78 -5.23 29.36
CA GLU A 247 24.64 -4.81 30.18
C GLU A 247 24.02 -3.58 29.55
N VAL A 248 22.72 -3.61 29.36
CA VAL A 248 21.94 -2.53 28.77
C VAL A 248 20.87 -2.11 29.75
N HIS A 249 20.87 -0.84 30.10
CA HIS A 249 19.81 -0.19 30.89
C HIS A 249 18.96 0.64 29.96
N LEU A 250 17.65 0.39 29.94
CA LEU A 250 16.66 1.14 29.16
C LEU A 250 15.67 1.82 30.10
N LEU A 251 15.64 3.14 30.07
CA LEU A 251 14.57 3.89 30.71
C LEU A 251 13.44 4.08 29.69
N LEU A 252 12.29 3.47 29.97
CA LEU A 252 11.07 3.61 29.21
C LEU A 252 10.18 4.66 29.85
N GLU A 253 9.82 5.69 29.11
CA GLU A 253 8.93 6.75 29.58
C GLU A 253 7.61 6.74 28.79
N PRO A 254 6.45 6.90 29.46
CA PRO A 254 5.17 6.97 28.77
C PRO A 254 5.08 8.26 27.94
N LEU A 255 4.63 8.15 26.69
CA LEU A 255 4.28 9.27 25.84
C LEU A 255 2.78 9.62 25.97
N GLU A 256 2.40 10.81 25.51
CA GLU A 256 1.00 11.16 25.37
C GLU A 256 0.27 10.24 24.38
N ARG A 257 -1.03 10.01 24.62
CA ARG A 257 -1.86 9.17 23.74
C ARG A 257 -1.83 9.69 22.29
N GLY A 258 -1.49 8.81 21.36
CA GLY A 258 -1.46 9.13 19.92
C GLY A 258 -0.10 9.61 19.40
N MET A 259 0.90 9.74 20.26
CA MET A 259 2.25 10.13 19.80
C MET A 259 2.99 8.99 19.06
N GLY A 260 2.48 7.77 19.11
CA GLY A 260 3.06 6.62 18.41
C GLY A 260 4.48 6.25 18.85
N LEU A 261 5.00 5.20 18.22
CA LEU A 261 6.44 4.89 18.22
C LEU A 261 7.11 5.62 17.06
#